data_39c667c968b178e18eba7837dd95260a
#
_entry.id   39c667c968b178e18eba7837dd95260a
#
_cell.length_a   1.000
_cell.length_b   1.000
_cell.length_c   1.000
_cell.angle_alpha   90.00
_cell.angle_beta   90.00
_cell.angle_gamma   90.00
#
_symmetry.space_group_name_H-M   'P 1'
#
loop_
_entity.id
_entity.type
_entity.pdbx_description
1 polymer ?
#
loop_
_entity_poly.entity_id
_entity_poly.type
_entity_poly.pdbx_seq_one_letter_code
_entity_poly.pdbx_strand_id
1 'polypeptide(L)'
;MIEVKGVTKSFDDFTALDNVTCNIAEGCIYGMVGSNGAGKSTLLRVLSGIYKADKGEAIIDGINVYENTYMKNKLVFVADELFFLAGANMKSMAKFYSSIYDNFDMDRFTELTKTFGLD
;
A
#
# COMPACT_ATOMS: atom_id res chain seq x y z
N MET A 1 -10.99 -8.27 3.92
CA MET A 1 -10.95 -8.88 2.58
C MET A 1 -10.65 -7.83 1.53
N ILE A 2 -9.81 -8.15 0.58
CA ILE A 2 -9.49 -7.25 -0.55
C ILE A 2 -10.13 -7.82 -1.81
N GLU A 3 -10.84 -6.99 -2.54
CA GLU A 3 -11.51 -7.36 -3.78
C GLU A 3 -11.03 -6.46 -4.92
N VAL A 4 -10.52 -7.08 -5.97
CA VAL A 4 -10.15 -6.41 -7.22
C VAL A 4 -11.15 -6.85 -8.27
N LYS A 5 -11.93 -5.93 -8.81
CA LYS A 5 -13.05 -6.22 -9.70
C LYS A 5 -12.86 -5.56 -11.06
N GLY A 6 -12.40 -6.34 -12.03
CA GLY A 6 -12.27 -5.89 -13.41
C GLY A 6 -11.40 -4.66 -13.59
N VAL A 7 -10.31 -4.57 -12.86
CA VAL A 7 -9.43 -3.39 -12.88
C VAL A 7 -8.62 -3.33 -14.15
N THR A 8 -8.73 -2.21 -14.85
CA THR A 8 -7.91 -1.85 -16.00
C THR A 8 -7.18 -0.55 -15.70
N LYS A 9 -5.87 -0.53 -15.95
CA LYS A 9 -5.04 0.67 -15.81
C LYS A 9 -4.05 0.76 -16.96
N SER A 10 -4.11 1.88 -17.67
CA SER A 10 -3.24 2.18 -18.81
C SER A 10 -2.45 3.46 -18.58
N PHE A 11 -1.27 3.53 -19.16
CA PHE A 11 -0.41 4.71 -19.22
C PHE A 11 -0.08 4.96 -20.69
N ASP A 12 -0.65 6.00 -21.28
CA ASP A 12 -0.55 6.30 -22.70
C ASP A 12 -0.88 5.07 -23.58
N ASP A 13 0.09 4.50 -24.29
CA ASP A 13 -0.10 3.32 -25.17
C ASP A 13 0.11 1.98 -24.44
N PHE A 14 0.46 2.01 -23.15
CA PHE A 14 0.77 0.81 -22.39
C PHE A 14 -0.34 0.48 -21.40
N THR A 15 -0.93 -0.71 -21.52
CA THR A 15 -1.90 -1.24 -20.56
C THR A 15 -1.19 -2.11 -19.53
N ALA A 16 -1.04 -1.58 -18.32
CA ALA A 16 -0.37 -2.28 -17.23
C ALA A 16 -1.25 -3.33 -16.57
N LEU A 17 -2.55 -3.05 -16.45
CA LEU A 17 -3.56 -3.98 -15.90
C LEU A 17 -4.71 -4.03 -16.89
N ASP A 18 -5.10 -5.24 -17.27
CA ASP A 18 -6.19 -5.47 -18.21
C ASP A 18 -7.22 -6.42 -17.60
N ASN A 19 -8.34 -5.83 -17.15
CA ASN A 19 -9.49 -6.54 -16.59
C ASN A 19 -9.09 -7.55 -15.48
N VAL A 20 -8.29 -7.09 -14.54
CA VAL A 20 -7.79 -7.94 -13.45
C VAL A 20 -8.87 -8.11 -12.39
N THR A 21 -9.16 -9.35 -12.04
CA THR A 21 -10.11 -9.70 -10.98
C THR A 21 -9.47 -10.72 -10.04
N CYS A 22 -9.40 -10.39 -8.76
CA CYS A 22 -8.93 -11.31 -7.72
C CYS A 22 -9.46 -10.89 -6.36
N ASN A 23 -9.48 -11.86 -5.45
CA ASN A 23 -9.88 -11.64 -4.07
C ASN A 23 -8.76 -12.13 -3.13
N ILE A 24 -8.49 -11.37 -2.10
CA ILE A 24 -7.50 -11.72 -1.07
C ILE A 24 -8.24 -11.82 0.25
N ALA A 25 -8.19 -13.01 0.85
CA ALA A 25 -8.88 -13.28 2.11
C ALA A 25 -8.24 -12.50 3.26
N GLU A 26 -9.06 -12.19 4.26
CA GLU A 26 -8.58 -11.60 5.50
C GLU A 26 -7.66 -12.55 6.25
N GLY A 27 -6.66 -11.99 6.95
CA GLY A 27 -5.75 -12.75 7.80
C GLY A 27 -4.77 -13.65 7.07
N CYS A 28 -4.51 -13.40 5.77
CA CYS A 28 -3.55 -14.19 4.99
C CYS A 28 -2.37 -13.34 4.51
N ILE A 29 -1.29 -14.04 4.15
CA ILE A 29 -0.18 -13.46 3.38
C ILE A 29 -0.38 -13.88 1.93
N TYR A 30 -0.53 -12.90 1.05
CA TYR A 30 -0.77 -13.15 -0.37
C TYR A 30 0.48 -12.78 -1.17
N GLY A 31 1.02 -13.76 -1.89
CA GLY A 31 2.17 -13.58 -2.75
C GLY A 31 1.77 -13.23 -4.18
N MET A 32 2.44 -12.26 -4.76
CA MET A 32 2.24 -11.85 -6.14
C MET A 32 3.52 -12.06 -6.92
N VAL A 33 3.48 -12.94 -7.92
CA VAL A 33 4.64 -13.38 -8.68
C VAL A 33 4.44 -13.03 -10.15
N GLY A 34 5.49 -12.59 -10.79
CA GLY A 34 5.51 -12.29 -12.22
C GLY A 34 6.82 -11.61 -12.63
N SER A 35 7.05 -11.52 -13.93
CA SER A 35 8.21 -10.81 -14.47
C SER A 35 8.09 -9.29 -14.23
N ASN A 36 9.21 -8.58 -14.29
CA ASN A 36 9.21 -7.12 -14.25
C ASN A 36 8.38 -6.58 -15.42
N GLY A 37 7.54 -5.58 -15.13
CA GLY A 37 6.62 -5.01 -16.12
C GLY A 37 5.30 -5.77 -16.27
N ALA A 38 5.05 -6.81 -15.47
CA ALA A 38 3.78 -7.56 -15.49
C ALA A 38 2.61 -6.88 -14.76
N GLY A 39 2.80 -5.66 -14.26
CA GLY A 39 1.73 -4.90 -13.60
C GLY A 39 1.65 -5.04 -12.09
N LYS A 40 2.55 -5.80 -11.44
CA LYS A 40 2.53 -6.01 -9.99
C LYS A 40 2.56 -4.71 -9.20
N SER A 41 3.51 -3.84 -9.49
CA SER A 41 3.64 -2.54 -8.81
C SER A 41 2.45 -1.63 -9.10
N THR A 42 1.91 -1.68 -10.30
CA THR A 42 0.72 -0.92 -10.68
C THR A 42 -0.50 -1.38 -9.88
N LEU A 43 -0.69 -2.69 -9.74
CA LEU A 43 -1.80 -3.23 -8.93
C LEU A 43 -1.67 -2.82 -7.46
N LEU A 44 -0.47 -2.90 -6.89
CA LEU A 44 -0.24 -2.45 -5.51
C LEU A 44 -0.54 -0.96 -5.33
N ARG A 45 -0.19 -0.13 -6.31
CA ARG A 45 -0.50 1.31 -6.26
C ARG A 45 -1.99 1.60 -6.43
N VAL A 46 -2.71 0.80 -7.20
CA VAL A 46 -4.18 0.89 -7.26
C VAL A 46 -4.79 0.48 -5.92
N LEU A 47 -4.32 -0.62 -5.33
CA LEU A 47 -4.80 -1.10 -4.02
C LEU A 47 -4.49 -0.14 -2.88
N SER A 48 -3.42 0.61 -2.98
CA SER A 48 -3.08 1.62 -1.97
C SER A 48 -3.73 2.99 -2.20
N GLY A 49 -4.52 3.12 -3.27
CA GLY A 49 -5.22 4.35 -3.60
C GLY A 49 -4.34 5.43 -4.25
N ILE A 50 -3.11 5.09 -4.64
CA ILE A 50 -2.21 6.02 -5.34
C ILE A 50 -2.67 6.25 -6.78
N TYR A 51 -3.07 5.17 -7.47
CA TYR A 51 -3.59 5.25 -8.83
C TYR A 51 -5.09 4.98 -8.85
N LYS A 52 -5.79 5.78 -9.63
CA LYS A 52 -7.17 5.51 -9.98
C LYS A 52 -7.23 4.46 -11.08
N ALA A 53 -8.04 3.42 -10.91
CA ALA A 53 -8.33 2.50 -12.00
C ALA A 53 -9.09 3.20 -13.13
N ASP A 54 -8.74 2.91 -14.37
CA ASP A 54 -9.46 3.45 -15.53
C ASP A 54 -10.82 2.77 -15.68
N LYS A 55 -10.87 1.48 -15.34
CA LYS A 55 -12.10 0.67 -15.28
C LYS A 55 -12.03 -0.22 -14.05
N GLY A 56 -13.20 -0.62 -13.57
CA GLY A 56 -13.29 -1.48 -12.40
C GLY A 56 -13.01 -0.74 -11.10
N GLU A 57 -12.87 -1.49 -10.04
CA GLU A 57 -12.66 -0.94 -8.70
C GLU A 57 -11.86 -1.87 -7.81
N ALA A 58 -11.15 -1.27 -6.85
CA ALA A 58 -10.47 -1.98 -5.79
C ALA A 58 -11.15 -1.64 -4.45
N ILE A 59 -11.52 -2.67 -3.71
CA ILE A 59 -12.32 -2.56 -2.49
C ILE A 59 -11.59 -3.28 -1.37
N ILE A 60 -11.46 -2.62 -0.22
CA ILE A 60 -10.94 -3.22 1.00
C ILE A 60 -12.02 -3.10 2.08
N ASP A 61 -12.42 -4.23 2.65
CA ASP A 61 -13.46 -4.30 3.68
C ASP A 61 -14.75 -3.55 3.29
N GLY A 62 -15.16 -3.71 2.03
CA GLY A 62 -16.38 -3.10 1.49
C GLY A 62 -16.25 -1.63 1.09
N ILE A 63 -15.05 -1.05 1.19
CA ILE A 63 -14.80 0.37 0.93
C ILE A 63 -13.91 0.52 -0.31
N ASN A 64 -14.32 1.35 -1.27
CA ASN A 64 -13.47 1.70 -2.40
C ASN A 64 -12.25 2.46 -1.91
N VAL A 65 -11.04 2.02 -2.32
CA VAL A 65 -9.79 2.56 -1.77
C VAL A 65 -9.40 3.91 -2.34
N TYR A 66 -9.89 4.25 -3.54
CA TYR A 66 -9.47 5.50 -4.19
C TYR A 66 -10.07 6.71 -3.48
N GLU A 67 -9.22 7.67 -3.15
CA GLU A 67 -9.58 8.91 -2.45
C GLU A 67 -10.32 8.71 -1.12
N ASN A 68 -10.15 7.56 -0.47
CA ASN A 68 -10.77 7.28 0.81
C ASN A 68 -9.76 7.47 1.95
N THR A 69 -9.89 8.57 2.69
CA THR A 69 -8.99 8.93 3.78
C THR A 69 -9.05 7.92 4.93
N TYR A 70 -10.23 7.40 5.24
CA TYR A 70 -10.40 6.38 6.27
C TYR A 70 -9.61 5.11 5.93
N MET A 71 -9.69 4.67 4.68
CA MET A 71 -8.97 3.48 4.23
C MET A 71 -7.47 3.72 4.16
N LYS A 72 -7.03 4.89 3.71
CA LYS A 72 -5.60 5.26 3.68
C LYS A 72 -4.95 5.22 5.06
N ASN A 73 -5.70 5.52 6.10
CA ASN A 73 -5.22 5.43 7.49
C ASN A 73 -5.06 3.98 7.97
N LYS A 74 -5.67 3.01 7.29
CA LYS A 74 -5.65 1.58 7.65
C LYS A 74 -4.68 0.74 6.83
N LEU A 75 -4.03 1.31 5.83
CA LEU A 75 -3.11 0.58 4.98
C LEU A 75 -1.75 1.28 4.89
N VAL A 76 -0.73 0.49 4.61
CA VAL A 76 0.63 0.99 4.38
C VAL A 76 1.15 0.40 3.08
N PHE A 77 1.71 1.24 2.23
CA PHE A 77 2.41 0.83 1.02
C PHE A 77 3.90 1.02 1.21
N VAL A 78 4.65 -0.08 1.13
CA VAL A 78 6.12 -0.04 1.19
C VAL A 78 6.65 -0.17 -0.24
N ALA A 79 7.16 0.92 -0.78
CA ALA A 79 7.71 0.96 -2.13
C ALA A 79 9.15 0.43 -2.17
N ASP A 80 9.64 0.11 -3.37
CA ASP A 80 11.05 -0.27 -3.57
C ASP A 80 11.99 0.87 -3.18
N GLU A 81 11.63 2.11 -3.54
CA GLU A 81 12.33 3.31 -3.08
C GLU A 81 11.63 3.86 -1.85
N LEU A 82 12.32 3.83 -0.72
CA LEU A 82 11.79 4.32 0.54
C LEU A 82 11.94 5.84 0.62
N PHE A 83 10.90 6.48 1.14
CA PHE A 83 10.91 7.90 1.42
C PHE A 83 11.50 8.16 2.81
N PHE A 84 12.48 9.07 2.86
CA PHE A 84 13.02 9.59 4.11
C PHE A 84 13.07 11.11 4.07
N LEU A 85 12.73 11.72 5.18
CA LEU A 85 12.95 13.15 5.37
C LEU A 85 14.44 13.46 5.37
N ALA A 86 14.86 14.58 4.79
CA ALA A 86 16.26 14.97 4.76
C ALA A 86 16.83 15.07 6.18
N GLY A 87 17.95 14.38 6.42
CA GLY A 87 18.61 14.36 7.71
C GLY A 87 17.88 13.60 8.81
N ALA A 88 16.85 12.83 8.45
CA ALA A 88 16.06 12.08 9.41
C ALA A 88 16.78 10.84 9.94
N ASN A 89 16.56 10.55 11.21
CA ASN A 89 16.87 9.26 11.82
C ASN A 89 15.57 8.48 12.07
N MET A 90 15.68 7.28 12.63
CA MET A 90 14.51 6.44 12.90
C MET A 90 13.48 7.11 13.83
N LYS A 91 13.95 7.82 14.84
CA LYS A 91 13.05 8.51 15.79
C LYS A 91 12.27 9.64 15.12
N SER A 92 12.95 10.46 14.30
CA SER A 92 12.28 11.54 13.57
C SER A 92 11.32 11.01 12.52
N MET A 93 11.62 9.89 11.87
CA MET A 93 10.71 9.21 10.94
C MET A 93 9.48 8.64 11.67
N ALA A 94 9.67 8.02 12.82
CA ALA A 94 8.58 7.53 13.65
C ALA A 94 7.64 8.67 14.09
N LYS A 95 8.20 9.79 14.50
CA LYS A 95 7.44 10.98 14.85
C LYS A 95 6.64 11.53 13.66
N PHE A 96 7.25 11.53 12.48
CA PHE A 96 6.57 11.93 11.24
C PHE A 96 5.38 11.01 10.94
N TYR A 97 5.56 9.69 10.98
CA TYR A 97 4.48 8.74 10.74
C TYR A 97 3.39 8.82 11.81
N SER A 98 3.75 9.06 13.08
CA SER A 98 2.76 9.21 14.14
C SER A 98 1.89 10.45 13.96
N SER A 99 2.37 11.48 13.26
CA SER A 99 1.59 12.67 12.93
C SER A 99 0.60 12.44 11.78
N ILE A 100 0.84 11.43 10.95
CA ILE A 100 0.00 11.11 9.77
C ILE A 100 -1.01 10.01 10.08
N TYR A 101 -0.57 8.95 10.77
CA TYR A 101 -1.39 7.78 11.08
C TYR A 101 -1.88 7.84 12.51
N ASP A 102 -3.19 7.91 12.70
CA ASP A 102 -3.81 8.01 14.03
C ASP A 102 -3.53 6.78 14.91
N ASN A 103 -3.33 5.64 14.30
CA ASN A 103 -3.09 4.38 14.97
C ASN A 103 -1.61 3.97 15.06
N PHE A 104 -0.68 4.91 14.81
CA PHE A 104 0.74 4.63 14.96
C PHE A 104 1.08 4.39 16.44
N ASP A 105 1.65 3.24 16.73
CA ASP A 105 2.00 2.81 18.09
C ASP A 105 3.49 3.04 18.36
N MET A 106 3.80 4.11 19.09
CA MET A 106 5.16 4.49 19.43
C MET A 106 5.82 3.49 20.40
N ASP A 107 5.05 2.87 21.29
CA ASP A 107 5.58 1.86 22.22
C ASP A 107 5.98 0.60 21.47
N ARG A 108 5.16 0.19 20.50
CA ARG A 108 5.47 -0.93 19.61
C ARG A 108 6.69 -0.63 18.74
N PHE A 109 6.80 0.57 18.22
CA PHE A 109 7.98 1.02 17.48
C PHE A 109 9.25 0.89 18.34
N THR A 110 9.21 1.37 19.59
CA THR A 110 10.36 1.30 20.52
C THR A 110 10.74 -0.15 20.83
N GLU A 111 9.75 -1.00 21.06
CA GLU A 111 9.97 -2.44 21.28
C GLU A 111 10.66 -3.10 20.09
N LEU A 112 10.17 -2.85 18.89
CA LEU A 112 10.72 -3.42 17.66
C LEU A 112 12.15 -2.94 17.38
N THR A 113 12.45 -1.66 17.59
CA THR A 113 13.80 -1.13 17.41
C THR A 113 14.80 -1.79 18.36
N LYS A 114 14.42 -2.06 19.59
CA LYS A 114 15.23 -2.82 20.54
C LYS A 114 15.42 -4.27 20.11
N THR A 115 14.33 -4.93 19.73
CA THR A 115 14.33 -6.33 19.30
C THR A 115 15.26 -6.55 18.10
N PHE A 116 15.27 -5.64 17.15
CA PHE A 116 16.12 -5.73 15.96
C PHE A 116 17.47 -5.03 16.10
N GLY A 117 17.80 -4.46 17.26
CA GLY A 117 19.06 -3.79 17.49
C GLY A 117 19.29 -2.56 16.62
N LEU A 118 18.26 -1.79 16.38
CA LEU A 118 18.28 -0.62 15.48
C LEU A 118 18.34 0.72 16.22
N ASP A 119 18.52 0.71 17.50
CA ASP A 119 18.57 1.93 18.33
C ASP A 119 19.96 2.59 18.37
#